data_051556a09cdfdd3196bfa8352242ac73
#
_entry.id   051556a09cdfdd3196bfa8352242ac73
#
_cell.length_a   1.000
_cell.length_b   1.000
_cell.length_c   1.000
_cell.angle_alpha   90.00
_cell.angle_beta   90.00
_cell.angle_gamma   90.00
#
_symmetry.space_group_name_H-M   'P 1'
#
loop_
_entity.id
_entity.type
_entity.pdbx_description
1 polymer ?
#
loop_
_entity_poly.entity_id
_entity_poly.type
_entity_poly.pdbx_seq_one_letter_code
_entity_poly.pdbx_strand_id
1 'polypeptide(L)'
;MQENNSFIIEDVNLFDGYKFVANGYVVVRRGLIAEVGCTNRDVPSEQDFPRFSRPGYTLIPGLIDAHIHAMPIPGDIHDCVEQSLRFGVTTVCDMHSEVEDIEQLKKSTSDSQNKDKYADYKFSGIGAIIDGGWPIPVMKKGFSSHPHCDQLVHNIVSKWPLLKSPADAEPFVQLQVSKHGASYIKLFHELGDSLGMNDLPRPSMDIQKAVVEAAHKAGVIAVGHALSYAGAKDLFDAGVDGLTHCFLDKPPSDDFIDIMLTRNIHCNPTLVLCASQTVERQEWQREFRKDPLADRMMLRKSPDQPLGLAETQKPRVRVQNAYETARKMYQAGITLVAGSDAGGQEFGVAYGLGMHIEMYLLKHELGMTLEDVLKAATSNVAKRFGFSDRGEIAVGKKADFVLLEGHPDSVLSDIQQRCLPIAGVWRDGVLANVYEERFPEFSSKRAED
;
A
#
# COMPACT_ATOMS: atom_id res chain seq x y z
N MET A 1 28.03 -8.60 -13.33
CA MET A 1 28.85 -8.12 -12.19
C MET A 1 27.91 -7.97 -10.99
N GLN A 2 28.23 -8.56 -9.83
CA GLN A 2 27.45 -8.35 -8.60
C GLN A 2 27.70 -6.89 -8.17
N GLU A 3 26.72 -6.03 -8.31
CA GLU A 3 26.75 -4.68 -7.75
C GLU A 3 27.05 -4.80 -6.25
N ASN A 4 28.07 -4.09 -5.81
CA ASN A 4 28.50 -4.12 -4.42
C ASN A 4 27.58 -3.20 -3.58
N ASN A 5 26.29 -3.60 -3.41
CA ASN A 5 25.29 -2.88 -2.61
C ASN A 5 25.62 -3.01 -1.11
N SER A 6 26.85 -2.57 -0.77
CA SER A 6 27.37 -2.65 0.59
C SER A 6 27.79 -1.26 1.05
N PHE A 7 27.29 -0.82 2.21
CA PHE A 7 27.52 0.51 2.78
C PHE A 7 27.16 0.54 4.26
N ILE A 8 27.50 1.62 4.93
CA ILE A 8 27.16 1.87 6.32
C ILE A 8 26.45 3.22 6.42
N ILE A 9 25.29 3.24 7.09
CA ILE A 9 24.62 4.47 7.53
C ILE A 9 24.81 4.55 9.04
N GLU A 10 25.26 5.69 9.53
CA GLU A 10 25.54 5.89 10.95
C GLU A 10 25.10 7.28 11.45
N ASP A 11 25.05 7.45 12.78
CA ASP A 11 24.65 8.67 13.45
C ASP A 11 23.20 9.14 13.12
N VAL A 12 22.30 8.18 12.93
CA VAL A 12 20.90 8.44 12.61
C VAL A 12 19.98 8.13 13.79
N ASN A 13 18.81 8.78 13.86
CA ASN A 13 17.70 8.22 14.59
C ASN A 13 17.16 7.02 13.78
N LEU A 14 17.00 5.88 14.42
CA LEU A 14 16.59 4.65 13.76
C LEU A 14 15.21 4.23 14.26
N PHE A 15 14.25 4.07 13.36
CA PHE A 15 13.01 3.33 13.65
C PHE A 15 13.18 1.89 13.17
N ASP A 16 13.24 0.93 14.10
CA ASP A 16 13.54 -0.46 13.75
C ASP A 16 12.35 -1.25 13.17
N GLY A 17 11.19 -0.62 13.10
CA GLY A 17 9.90 -1.21 12.75
C GLY A 17 8.95 -1.30 13.94
N TYR A 18 9.42 -1.03 15.16
CA TYR A 18 8.65 -1.08 16.41
C TYR A 18 8.86 0.13 17.32
N LYS A 19 10.10 0.63 17.38
CA LYS A 19 10.51 1.73 18.27
C LYS A 19 11.65 2.53 17.70
N PHE A 20 11.84 3.74 18.22
CA PHE A 20 12.99 4.57 17.89
C PHE A 20 14.21 4.20 18.73
N VAL A 21 15.38 4.22 18.10
CA VAL A 21 16.71 4.07 18.68
C VAL A 21 17.55 5.27 18.29
N ALA A 22 18.05 6.04 19.26
CA ALA A 22 18.90 7.19 19.01
C ALA A 22 20.34 6.76 18.64
N ASN A 23 21.00 7.55 17.80
CA ASN A 23 22.38 7.31 17.38
C ASN A 23 22.59 5.89 16.85
N GLY A 24 21.69 5.47 15.95
CA GLY A 24 21.73 4.16 15.33
C GLY A 24 22.72 4.09 14.17
N TYR A 25 23.12 2.86 13.86
CA TYR A 25 23.82 2.54 12.62
C TYR A 25 23.27 1.25 11.99
N VAL A 26 23.45 1.14 10.68
CA VAL A 26 23.08 -0.05 9.89
C VAL A 26 24.23 -0.36 8.95
N VAL A 27 24.68 -1.62 8.96
CA VAL A 27 25.62 -2.16 7.98
C VAL A 27 24.84 -2.96 6.96
N VAL A 28 24.98 -2.59 5.70
CA VAL A 28 24.40 -3.32 4.55
C VAL A 28 25.48 -4.07 3.83
N ARG A 29 25.24 -5.36 3.54
CA ARG A 29 26.12 -6.20 2.70
C ARG A 29 25.27 -6.86 1.61
N ARG A 30 25.61 -6.56 0.36
CA ARG A 30 24.94 -7.14 -0.82
C ARG A 30 23.41 -7.01 -0.77
N GLY A 31 22.92 -5.83 -0.34
CA GLY A 31 21.50 -5.52 -0.27
C GLY A 31 20.73 -6.10 0.93
N LEU A 32 21.43 -6.78 1.86
CA LEU A 32 20.85 -7.27 3.11
C LEU A 32 21.43 -6.51 4.31
N ILE A 33 20.64 -6.37 5.34
CA ILE A 33 21.06 -5.82 6.63
C ILE A 33 21.92 -6.86 7.32
N ALA A 34 23.22 -6.55 7.46
CA ALA A 34 24.19 -7.43 8.10
C ALA A 34 24.33 -7.15 9.59
N GLU A 35 24.20 -5.87 9.98
CA GLU A 35 24.31 -5.47 11.38
C GLU A 35 23.47 -4.21 11.66
N VAL A 36 22.94 -4.11 12.87
CA VAL A 36 22.21 -2.96 13.37
C VAL A 36 22.64 -2.71 14.82
N GLY A 37 22.92 -1.46 15.18
CA GLY A 37 23.34 -1.13 16.52
C GLY A 37 23.23 0.36 16.84
N CYS A 38 23.84 0.76 17.98
CA CYS A 38 23.98 2.15 18.42
C CYS A 38 25.44 2.55 18.36
N THR A 39 25.75 3.76 17.91
CA THR A 39 27.11 4.33 17.76
C THR A 39 27.87 4.53 19.08
N ASN A 40 27.22 4.34 20.23
CA ASN A 40 27.89 4.33 21.55
C ASN A 40 28.81 3.09 21.75
N ARG A 41 28.88 2.19 20.79
CA ARG A 41 29.81 1.06 20.69
C ARG A 41 30.56 1.18 19.36
N ASP A 42 31.73 0.56 19.26
CA ASP A 42 32.54 0.61 18.04
C ASP A 42 31.71 0.14 16.84
N VAL A 43 31.41 1.09 15.93
CA VAL A 43 30.83 0.76 14.63
C VAL A 43 31.86 -0.10 13.88
N PRO A 44 31.51 -1.24 13.28
CA PRO A 44 32.47 -2.12 12.61
C PRO A 44 33.33 -1.35 11.62
N SER A 45 34.63 -1.54 11.71
CA SER A 45 35.61 -0.92 10.80
C SER A 45 35.70 -1.72 9.49
N GLU A 46 34.62 -1.71 8.70
CA GLU A 46 34.64 -2.21 7.32
C GLU A 46 35.34 -1.15 6.46
N GLN A 47 36.66 -1.33 6.23
CA GLN A 47 37.51 -0.32 5.59
C GLN A 47 37.16 -0.02 4.13
N ASP A 48 36.41 -0.94 3.48
CA ASP A 48 36.08 -0.84 2.05
C ASP A 48 34.64 -0.41 1.75
N PHE A 49 33.79 -0.19 2.77
CA PHE A 49 32.40 0.20 2.55
C PHE A 49 32.24 1.72 2.57
N PRO A 50 31.48 2.30 1.61
CA PRO A 50 31.01 3.69 1.73
C PRO A 50 30.31 3.92 3.06
N ARG A 51 30.63 5.02 3.74
CA ARG A 51 30.04 5.40 5.03
C ARG A 51 29.32 6.73 4.92
N PHE A 52 28.14 6.78 5.50
CA PHE A 52 27.28 7.95 5.50
C PHE A 52 26.90 8.29 6.94
N SER A 53 27.59 9.25 7.55
CA SER A 53 27.14 9.87 8.81
C SER A 53 26.07 10.89 8.51
N ARG A 54 24.88 10.76 9.16
CA ARG A 54 23.72 11.63 8.94
C ARG A 54 23.09 12.07 10.28
N PRO A 55 23.83 12.84 11.11
CA PRO A 55 23.30 13.30 12.39
C PRO A 55 22.08 14.19 12.18
N GLY A 56 21.05 13.95 12.99
CA GLY A 56 19.77 14.65 12.90
C GLY A 56 18.78 14.08 11.87
N TYR A 57 19.19 13.12 11.06
CA TYR A 57 18.29 12.37 10.15
C TYR A 57 17.66 11.18 10.86
N THR A 58 16.56 10.69 10.28
CA THR A 58 15.87 9.48 10.76
C THR A 58 15.82 8.44 9.65
N LEU A 59 16.29 7.23 9.94
CA LEU A 59 16.19 6.07 9.06
C LEU A 59 15.02 5.21 9.50
N ILE A 60 14.11 4.90 8.57
CA ILE A 60 12.96 4.02 8.79
C ILE A 60 12.98 2.86 7.77
N PRO A 61 12.29 1.74 8.04
CA PRO A 61 12.07 0.72 7.01
C PRO A 61 11.39 1.33 5.78
N GLY A 62 11.63 0.78 4.61
CA GLY A 62 10.88 1.14 3.42
C GLY A 62 9.38 0.99 3.64
N LEU A 63 8.60 1.98 3.21
CA LEU A 63 7.15 1.94 3.34
C LEU A 63 6.57 0.82 2.48
N ILE A 64 5.49 0.21 2.98
CA ILE A 64 4.72 -0.82 2.27
C ILE A 64 3.30 -0.30 2.10
N ASP A 65 2.88 -0.04 0.87
CA ASP A 65 1.49 0.30 0.57
C ASP A 65 0.67 -0.99 0.47
N ALA A 66 -0.18 -1.23 1.48
CA ALA A 66 -0.94 -2.48 1.59
C ALA A 66 -2.10 -2.58 0.59
N HIS A 67 -2.36 -1.54 -0.22
CA HIS A 67 -3.46 -1.55 -1.18
C HIS A 67 -3.22 -0.56 -2.31
N ILE A 68 -2.97 -1.09 -3.50
CA ILE A 68 -3.02 -0.34 -4.75
C ILE A 68 -3.81 -1.13 -5.80
N HIS A 69 -4.11 -0.51 -6.92
CA HIS A 69 -4.52 -1.13 -8.17
C HIS A 69 -3.59 -0.67 -9.28
N ALA A 70 -2.81 -1.60 -9.85
CA ALA A 70 -1.94 -1.29 -10.98
C ALA A 70 -2.81 -1.12 -12.23
N MET A 71 -2.85 0.11 -12.75
CA MET A 71 -3.72 0.47 -13.89
C MET A 71 -2.90 1.13 -15.00
N PRO A 72 -2.96 0.59 -16.25
CA PRO A 72 -2.19 1.14 -17.37
C PRO A 72 -2.82 2.40 -18.00
N ILE A 73 -4.02 2.79 -17.60
CA ILE A 73 -4.76 3.90 -18.22
C ILE A 73 -5.02 5.00 -17.18
N PRO A 74 -4.68 6.26 -17.50
CA PRO A 74 -4.10 6.77 -18.77
C PRO A 74 -2.57 6.81 -18.78
N GLY A 75 -1.87 5.78 -18.33
CA GLY A 75 -0.46 5.77 -18.10
C GLY A 75 0.32 4.57 -18.62
N ASP A 76 1.53 4.46 -18.10
CA ASP A 76 2.34 3.26 -18.17
C ASP A 76 2.02 2.40 -16.97
N ILE A 77 1.91 1.08 -17.14
CA ILE A 77 1.67 0.15 -16.03
C ILE A 77 2.75 0.26 -14.94
N HIS A 78 3.96 0.65 -15.31
CA HIS A 78 5.06 0.84 -14.36
C HIS A 78 4.92 2.10 -13.48
N ASP A 79 4.04 3.04 -13.82
CA ASP A 79 3.83 4.26 -13.02
C ASP A 79 3.53 3.93 -11.55
N CYS A 80 2.80 2.83 -11.30
CA CYS A 80 2.44 2.40 -9.95
C CYS A 80 3.66 2.03 -9.09
N VAL A 81 4.66 1.37 -9.66
CA VAL A 81 5.87 0.95 -8.94
C VAL A 81 6.96 2.02 -8.97
N GLU A 82 7.07 2.80 -10.06
CA GLU A 82 8.05 3.87 -10.17
C GLU A 82 7.69 5.04 -9.26
N GLN A 83 6.48 5.57 -9.36
CA GLN A 83 6.09 6.70 -8.52
C GLN A 83 6.05 6.32 -7.05
N SER A 84 5.60 5.11 -6.71
CA SER A 84 5.62 4.62 -5.32
C SER A 84 7.02 4.67 -4.72
N LEU A 85 8.05 4.17 -5.44
CA LEU A 85 9.43 4.20 -4.94
C LEU A 85 9.93 5.64 -4.70
N ARG A 86 9.57 6.59 -5.57
CA ARG A 86 9.92 8.01 -5.43
C ARG A 86 9.39 8.63 -4.14
N PHE A 87 8.27 8.12 -3.62
CA PHE A 87 7.66 8.52 -2.35
C PHE A 87 8.03 7.63 -1.16
N GLY A 88 9.08 6.81 -1.26
CA GLY A 88 9.57 5.96 -0.17
C GLY A 88 8.80 4.66 0.00
N VAL A 89 7.84 4.36 -0.86
CA VAL A 89 7.14 3.08 -0.86
C VAL A 89 7.97 2.06 -1.63
N THR A 90 8.69 1.21 -0.90
CA THR A 90 9.60 0.20 -1.48
C THR A 90 8.89 -1.08 -1.88
N THR A 91 7.66 -1.29 -1.40
CA THR A 91 6.80 -2.43 -1.74
C THR A 91 5.36 -1.98 -1.91
N VAL A 92 4.72 -2.42 -2.97
CA VAL A 92 3.29 -2.22 -3.22
C VAL A 92 2.53 -3.54 -3.21
N CYS A 93 1.29 -3.54 -2.71
CA CYS A 93 0.38 -4.69 -2.68
C CYS A 93 -0.81 -4.42 -3.60
N ASP A 94 -0.80 -5.01 -4.77
CA ASP A 94 -1.85 -4.86 -5.78
C ASP A 94 -3.03 -5.80 -5.49
N MET A 95 -4.21 -5.24 -5.38
CA MET A 95 -5.42 -5.94 -4.93
C MET A 95 -6.29 -6.48 -6.07
N HIS A 96 -6.00 -6.12 -7.31
CA HIS A 96 -6.65 -6.68 -8.50
C HIS A 96 -6.05 -6.04 -9.75
N SER A 97 -5.48 -6.85 -10.64
CA SER A 97 -4.98 -6.40 -11.95
C SER A 97 -5.04 -7.53 -12.98
N GLU A 98 -4.97 -7.16 -14.26
CA GLU A 98 -4.96 -8.10 -15.37
C GLU A 98 -3.69 -8.97 -15.35
N VAL A 99 -3.82 -10.22 -15.80
CA VAL A 99 -2.71 -11.19 -15.77
C VAL A 99 -1.52 -10.71 -16.59
N GLU A 100 -1.77 -10.11 -17.74
CA GLU A 100 -0.73 -9.57 -18.62
C GLU A 100 0.06 -8.45 -17.93
N ASP A 101 -0.63 -7.55 -17.21
CA ASP A 101 -0.01 -6.46 -16.45
C ASP A 101 0.81 -6.99 -15.27
N ILE A 102 0.28 -7.99 -14.55
CA ILE A 102 0.97 -8.67 -13.46
C ILE A 102 2.28 -9.28 -13.95
N GLU A 103 2.26 -10.02 -15.05
CA GLU A 103 3.47 -10.67 -15.59
C GLU A 103 4.51 -9.64 -16.06
N GLN A 104 4.06 -8.51 -16.63
CA GLN A 104 4.96 -7.41 -17.00
C GLN A 104 5.60 -6.76 -15.77
N LEU A 105 4.82 -6.46 -14.73
CA LEU A 105 5.32 -5.88 -13.48
C LEU A 105 6.26 -6.84 -12.73
N LYS A 106 5.90 -8.11 -12.61
CA LYS A 106 6.78 -9.15 -12.03
C LYS A 106 8.14 -9.18 -12.71
N LYS A 107 8.15 -9.23 -14.04
CA LYS A 107 9.39 -9.25 -14.81
C LYS A 107 10.22 -8.01 -14.55
N SER A 108 9.62 -6.83 -14.63
CA SER A 108 10.33 -5.56 -14.50
C SER A 108 10.84 -5.31 -13.09
N THR A 109 10.04 -5.63 -12.06
CA THR A 109 10.42 -5.38 -10.66
C THR A 109 11.37 -6.43 -10.08
N SER A 110 11.42 -7.65 -10.66
CA SER A 110 12.38 -8.68 -10.28
C SER A 110 13.76 -8.50 -10.91
N ASP A 111 13.86 -7.70 -11.97
CA ASP A 111 15.13 -7.39 -12.61
C ASP A 111 16.02 -6.57 -11.66
N SER A 112 17.23 -7.05 -11.43
CA SER A 112 18.20 -6.37 -10.55
C SER A 112 18.60 -4.98 -11.05
N GLN A 113 18.52 -4.74 -12.36
CA GLN A 113 18.85 -3.46 -12.98
C GLN A 113 17.79 -2.38 -12.75
N ASN A 114 16.60 -2.76 -12.29
CA ASN A 114 15.48 -1.84 -12.09
C ASN A 114 15.21 -1.53 -10.61
N LYS A 115 16.06 -1.98 -9.69
CA LYS A 115 15.86 -1.75 -8.25
C LYS A 115 15.96 -0.28 -7.85
N ASP A 116 16.69 0.52 -8.61
CA ASP A 116 16.82 1.96 -8.45
C ASP A 116 15.61 2.74 -9.00
N LYS A 117 14.73 2.06 -9.73
CA LYS A 117 13.61 2.68 -10.44
C LYS A 117 12.25 2.24 -9.93
N TYR A 118 12.07 0.96 -9.57
CA TYR A 118 10.78 0.37 -9.26
C TYR A 118 10.71 -0.16 -7.83
N ALA A 119 9.56 0.03 -7.16
CA ALA A 119 9.21 -0.68 -5.93
C ALA A 119 9.04 -2.19 -6.18
N ASP A 120 9.16 -3.01 -5.14
CA ASP A 120 8.82 -4.43 -5.22
C ASP A 120 7.30 -4.60 -5.34
N TYR A 121 6.88 -5.58 -6.14
CA TYR A 121 5.48 -5.78 -6.51
C TYR A 121 4.94 -7.07 -5.92
N LYS A 122 3.93 -6.96 -5.06
CA LYS A 122 3.13 -8.05 -4.50
C LYS A 122 1.70 -7.92 -4.99
N PHE A 123 0.99 -9.02 -5.19
CA PHE A 123 -0.33 -8.98 -5.82
C PHE A 123 -1.23 -10.11 -5.37
N SER A 124 -2.54 -9.92 -5.51
CA SER A 124 -3.58 -10.93 -5.32
C SER A 124 -3.92 -11.71 -6.59
N GLY A 125 -3.51 -11.21 -7.75
CA GLY A 125 -4.06 -11.65 -9.03
C GLY A 125 -5.43 -11.03 -9.31
N ILE A 126 -6.26 -11.71 -10.10
CA ILE A 126 -7.67 -11.36 -10.28
C ILE A 126 -8.40 -11.65 -8.96
N GLY A 127 -9.17 -10.68 -8.44
CA GLY A 127 -9.98 -10.90 -7.24
C GLY A 127 -11.11 -11.90 -7.44
N ALA A 128 -11.64 -12.42 -6.35
CA ALA A 128 -12.79 -13.33 -6.36
C ALA A 128 -14.08 -12.59 -6.75
N ILE A 129 -14.54 -12.79 -7.96
CA ILE A 129 -15.60 -12.03 -8.64
C ILE A 129 -16.62 -12.99 -9.25
N ILE A 130 -17.89 -12.57 -9.28
CA ILE A 130 -18.94 -13.21 -10.07
C ILE A 130 -19.32 -12.33 -11.26
N ASP A 131 -20.09 -12.89 -12.21
CA ASP A 131 -20.58 -12.12 -13.34
C ASP A 131 -21.44 -10.92 -12.91
N GLY A 132 -21.15 -9.76 -13.49
CA GLY A 132 -21.78 -8.48 -13.14
C GLY A 132 -21.45 -7.92 -11.77
N GLY A 133 -20.67 -8.63 -10.95
CA GLY A 133 -20.24 -8.20 -9.61
C GLY A 133 -19.17 -7.09 -9.66
N TRP A 134 -18.86 -6.53 -8.47
CA TRP A 134 -17.80 -5.53 -8.33
C TRP A 134 -16.44 -6.15 -8.72
N PRO A 135 -15.55 -5.46 -9.47
CA PRO A 135 -15.59 -4.03 -9.85
C PRO A 135 -16.16 -3.74 -11.25
N ILE A 136 -16.85 -4.69 -11.90
CA ILE A 136 -17.37 -4.52 -13.27
C ILE A 136 -18.21 -3.22 -13.45
N PRO A 137 -19.10 -2.85 -12.52
CA PRO A 137 -19.86 -1.61 -12.63
C PRO A 137 -18.99 -0.34 -12.61
N VAL A 138 -17.91 -0.31 -11.84
CA VAL A 138 -17.00 0.84 -11.80
C VAL A 138 -16.17 0.93 -13.06
N MET A 139 -15.77 -0.21 -13.64
CA MET A 139 -15.09 -0.24 -14.96
C MET A 139 -16.00 0.33 -16.05
N LYS A 140 -17.27 -0.08 -16.09
CA LYS A 140 -18.26 0.48 -17.04
C LYS A 140 -18.39 2.00 -16.87
N LYS A 141 -18.43 2.49 -15.65
CA LYS A 141 -18.45 3.93 -15.37
C LYS A 141 -17.18 4.62 -15.83
N GLY A 142 -16.01 4.05 -15.57
CA GLY A 142 -14.71 4.58 -15.99
C GLY A 142 -14.56 4.67 -17.51
N PHE A 143 -15.07 3.68 -18.23
CA PHE A 143 -15.03 3.66 -19.70
C PHE A 143 -16.28 4.26 -20.37
N SER A 144 -17.17 4.90 -19.62
CA SER A 144 -18.47 5.38 -20.17
C SER A 144 -18.36 6.36 -21.31
N SER A 145 -17.26 7.12 -21.44
CA SER A 145 -16.98 8.00 -22.57
C SER A 145 -16.46 7.27 -23.81
N HIS A 146 -16.08 5.98 -23.68
CA HIS A 146 -15.56 5.22 -24.81
C HIS A 146 -16.71 4.73 -25.72
N PRO A 147 -16.66 4.93 -27.06
CA PRO A 147 -17.75 4.57 -27.99
C PRO A 147 -18.18 3.09 -27.92
N HIS A 148 -17.26 2.19 -27.52
CA HIS A 148 -17.48 0.75 -27.42
C HIS A 148 -17.27 0.24 -25.99
N CYS A 149 -17.74 1.01 -25.00
CA CYS A 149 -17.55 0.70 -23.57
C CYS A 149 -17.95 -0.75 -23.20
N ASP A 150 -19.17 -1.16 -23.56
CA ASP A 150 -19.65 -2.52 -23.24
C ASP A 150 -18.80 -3.63 -23.85
N GLN A 151 -18.37 -3.46 -25.12
CA GLN A 151 -17.50 -4.43 -25.78
C GLN A 151 -16.11 -4.47 -25.12
N LEU A 152 -15.56 -3.33 -24.76
CA LEU A 152 -14.27 -3.22 -24.07
C LEU A 152 -14.31 -3.95 -22.73
N VAL A 153 -15.31 -3.64 -21.90
CA VAL A 153 -15.49 -4.30 -20.59
C VAL A 153 -15.73 -5.80 -20.78
N HIS A 154 -16.56 -6.19 -21.75
CA HIS A 154 -16.78 -7.61 -22.04
C HIS A 154 -15.47 -8.34 -22.41
N ASN A 155 -14.64 -7.75 -23.26
CA ASN A 155 -13.37 -8.33 -23.68
C ASN A 155 -12.40 -8.53 -22.50
N ILE A 156 -12.40 -7.62 -21.54
CA ILE A 156 -11.59 -7.72 -20.33
C ILE A 156 -12.17 -8.82 -19.43
N VAL A 157 -13.42 -8.70 -19.04
CA VAL A 157 -14.09 -9.59 -18.08
C VAL A 157 -14.18 -11.05 -18.59
N SER A 158 -14.26 -11.27 -19.91
CA SER A 158 -14.30 -12.61 -20.49
C SER A 158 -13.03 -13.44 -20.24
N LYS A 159 -11.92 -12.80 -19.85
CA LYS A 159 -10.66 -13.46 -19.46
C LYS A 159 -10.61 -13.82 -17.97
N TRP A 160 -11.52 -13.29 -17.16
CA TRP A 160 -11.50 -13.49 -15.71
C TRP A 160 -12.07 -14.85 -15.31
N PRO A 161 -11.49 -15.50 -14.29
CA PRO A 161 -11.98 -16.75 -13.73
C PRO A 161 -13.19 -16.50 -12.82
N LEU A 162 -14.33 -16.10 -13.40
CA LEU A 162 -15.54 -15.77 -12.67
C LEU A 162 -16.09 -16.98 -11.92
N LEU A 163 -16.41 -16.78 -10.63
CA LEU A 163 -16.97 -17.78 -9.76
C LEU A 163 -18.48 -17.94 -10.02
N LYS A 164 -18.98 -19.17 -10.07
CA LYS A 164 -20.40 -19.49 -10.26
C LYS A 164 -20.96 -20.32 -9.10
N SER A 165 -20.09 -21.04 -8.41
CA SER A 165 -20.45 -21.95 -7.33
C SER A 165 -19.27 -22.10 -6.34
N PRO A 166 -19.50 -22.62 -5.12
CA PRO A 166 -18.42 -22.94 -4.19
C PRO A 166 -17.35 -23.90 -4.75
N ALA A 167 -17.71 -24.77 -5.70
CA ALA A 167 -16.78 -25.69 -6.33
C ALA A 167 -15.70 -25.00 -7.18
N ASP A 168 -15.92 -23.75 -7.60
CA ASP A 168 -14.96 -22.98 -8.38
C ASP A 168 -13.85 -22.35 -7.51
N ALA A 169 -14.02 -22.33 -6.19
CA ALA A 169 -13.13 -21.64 -5.27
C ALA A 169 -11.71 -22.23 -5.24
N GLU A 170 -11.57 -23.56 -5.09
CA GLU A 170 -10.25 -24.21 -5.06
C GLU A 170 -9.49 -24.04 -6.39
N PRO A 171 -10.09 -24.31 -7.56
CA PRO A 171 -9.46 -24.03 -8.85
C PRO A 171 -9.05 -22.56 -9.02
N PHE A 172 -9.90 -21.63 -8.58
CA PHE A 172 -9.61 -20.19 -8.61
C PHE A 172 -8.37 -19.86 -7.78
N VAL A 173 -8.32 -20.27 -6.52
CA VAL A 173 -7.18 -20.00 -5.62
C VAL A 173 -5.90 -20.65 -6.14
N GLN A 174 -5.96 -21.88 -6.62
CA GLN A 174 -4.81 -22.57 -7.23
C GLN A 174 -4.29 -21.80 -8.47
N LEU A 175 -5.17 -21.24 -9.27
CA LEU A 175 -4.79 -20.40 -10.41
C LEU A 175 -4.02 -19.16 -9.94
N GLN A 176 -4.53 -18.42 -8.93
CA GLN A 176 -3.89 -17.20 -8.46
C GLN A 176 -2.58 -17.52 -7.72
N VAL A 177 -2.59 -18.42 -6.75
CA VAL A 177 -1.44 -18.68 -5.86
C VAL A 177 -0.39 -19.56 -6.55
N SER A 178 -0.77 -20.75 -7.02
CA SER A 178 0.22 -21.72 -7.50
C SER A 178 0.71 -21.42 -8.91
N LYS A 179 -0.16 -20.91 -9.80
CA LYS A 179 0.23 -20.61 -11.19
C LYS A 179 0.80 -19.23 -11.36
N HIS A 180 0.12 -18.19 -10.83
CA HIS A 180 0.56 -16.80 -11.01
C HIS A 180 1.50 -16.31 -9.91
N GLY A 181 1.50 -16.93 -8.72
CA GLY A 181 2.36 -16.58 -7.59
C GLY A 181 1.80 -15.46 -6.71
N ALA A 182 0.47 -15.35 -6.64
CA ALA A 182 -0.20 -14.39 -5.76
C ALA A 182 0.21 -14.62 -4.29
N SER A 183 0.42 -13.52 -3.55
CA SER A 183 0.85 -13.55 -2.15
C SER A 183 -0.32 -13.59 -1.17
N TYR A 184 -1.51 -13.28 -1.63
CA TYR A 184 -2.78 -13.26 -0.87
C TYR A 184 -3.95 -13.31 -1.84
N ILE A 185 -5.17 -13.53 -1.32
CA ILE A 185 -6.41 -13.55 -2.12
C ILE A 185 -7.26 -12.33 -1.77
N LYS A 186 -7.80 -11.67 -2.79
CA LYS A 186 -8.76 -10.57 -2.67
C LYS A 186 -10.17 -11.05 -2.95
N LEU A 187 -11.12 -10.70 -2.05
CA LEU A 187 -12.55 -10.90 -2.22
C LEU A 187 -13.23 -9.55 -2.45
N PHE A 188 -14.26 -9.54 -3.31
CA PHE A 188 -15.12 -8.39 -3.50
C PHE A 188 -16.53 -8.70 -2.98
N HIS A 189 -16.99 -7.88 -2.02
CA HIS A 189 -18.33 -8.00 -1.44
C HIS A 189 -18.95 -6.61 -1.32
N GLU A 190 -19.31 -6.02 -2.45
CA GLU A 190 -19.89 -4.70 -2.53
C GLU A 190 -21.42 -4.77 -2.66
N LEU A 191 -22.12 -4.14 -1.73
CA LEU A 191 -23.59 -4.08 -1.71
C LEU A 191 -24.13 -2.92 -2.58
N GLY A 192 -23.32 -1.89 -2.81
CA GLY A 192 -23.66 -0.71 -3.59
C GLY A 192 -24.44 0.36 -2.83
N ASP A 193 -24.90 0.07 -1.62
CA ASP A 193 -25.73 0.98 -0.81
C ASP A 193 -24.98 2.29 -0.47
N SER A 194 -23.68 2.20 -0.11
CA SER A 194 -22.83 3.37 0.11
C SER A 194 -22.50 4.15 -1.18
N LEU A 195 -22.59 3.48 -2.33
CA LEU A 195 -22.30 4.09 -3.63
C LEU A 195 -23.53 4.68 -4.32
N GLY A 196 -24.74 4.48 -3.74
CA GLY A 196 -26.01 4.85 -4.35
C GLY A 196 -26.36 3.96 -5.55
N MET A 197 -25.80 2.75 -5.59
CA MET A 197 -26.12 1.70 -6.55
C MET A 197 -26.95 0.63 -5.85
N ASN A 198 -28.09 0.28 -6.43
CA ASN A 198 -28.94 -0.76 -5.86
C ASN A 198 -28.72 -2.07 -6.59
N ASP A 199 -28.93 -3.18 -5.88
CA ASP A 199 -28.98 -4.53 -6.43
C ASP A 199 -27.73 -4.97 -7.21
N LEU A 200 -26.53 -4.60 -6.71
CA LEU A 200 -25.28 -5.13 -7.28
C LEU A 200 -25.20 -6.65 -7.08
N PRO A 201 -24.90 -7.40 -8.14
CA PRO A 201 -24.59 -8.82 -8.01
C PRO A 201 -23.38 -9.02 -7.08
N ARG A 202 -23.50 -9.94 -6.13
CA ARG A 202 -22.43 -10.28 -5.17
C ARG A 202 -22.30 -11.79 -5.02
N PRO A 203 -21.10 -12.30 -4.71
CA PRO A 203 -20.92 -13.71 -4.42
C PRO A 203 -21.80 -14.14 -3.23
N SER A 204 -22.38 -15.33 -3.31
CA SER A 204 -23.09 -15.90 -2.16
C SER A 204 -22.11 -16.16 -1.01
N MET A 205 -22.63 -16.24 0.23
CA MET A 205 -21.82 -16.54 1.41
C MET A 205 -21.10 -17.88 1.30
N ASP A 206 -21.69 -18.88 0.63
CA ASP A 206 -21.06 -20.17 0.43
C ASP A 206 -19.86 -20.07 -0.52
N ILE A 207 -19.93 -19.24 -1.58
CA ILE A 207 -18.79 -18.94 -2.46
C ILE A 207 -17.69 -18.22 -1.67
N GLN A 208 -18.04 -17.18 -0.90
CA GLN A 208 -17.09 -16.41 -0.10
C GLN A 208 -16.33 -17.32 0.89
N LYS A 209 -17.06 -18.15 1.65
CA LYS A 209 -16.47 -19.11 2.60
C LYS A 209 -15.53 -20.09 1.89
N ALA A 210 -15.96 -20.66 0.78
CA ALA A 210 -15.16 -21.62 0.02
C ALA A 210 -13.85 -20.98 -0.50
N VAL A 211 -13.88 -19.70 -0.92
CA VAL A 211 -12.66 -18.96 -1.35
C VAL A 211 -11.72 -18.75 -0.16
N VAL A 212 -12.24 -18.32 1.00
CA VAL A 212 -11.41 -18.13 2.21
C VAL A 212 -10.78 -19.45 2.65
N GLU A 213 -11.56 -20.53 2.72
CA GLU A 213 -11.06 -21.87 3.08
C GLU A 213 -9.97 -22.35 2.11
N ALA A 214 -10.17 -22.12 0.80
CA ALA A 214 -9.18 -22.48 -0.21
C ALA A 214 -7.89 -21.63 -0.07
N ALA A 215 -8.00 -20.33 0.23
CA ALA A 215 -6.86 -19.45 0.49
C ALA A 215 -6.05 -19.92 1.71
N HIS A 216 -6.74 -20.23 2.82
CA HIS A 216 -6.10 -20.76 4.03
C HIS A 216 -5.41 -22.12 3.77
N LYS A 217 -6.04 -23.01 3.00
CA LYS A 217 -5.44 -24.28 2.58
C LYS A 217 -4.20 -24.08 1.71
N ALA A 218 -4.17 -23.01 0.89
CA ALA A 218 -3.00 -22.61 0.11
C ALA A 218 -1.93 -21.88 0.92
N GLY A 219 -2.16 -21.61 2.21
CA GLY A 219 -1.22 -20.96 3.12
C GLY A 219 -1.13 -19.43 2.95
N VAL A 220 -2.15 -18.81 2.35
CA VAL A 220 -2.21 -17.36 2.15
C VAL A 220 -3.45 -16.77 2.83
N ILE A 221 -3.38 -15.47 3.17
CA ILE A 221 -4.51 -14.74 3.75
C ILE A 221 -5.54 -14.36 2.68
N ALA A 222 -6.77 -14.15 3.13
CA ALA A 222 -7.87 -13.62 2.35
C ALA A 222 -8.30 -12.26 2.89
N VAL A 223 -8.31 -11.23 2.03
CA VAL A 223 -8.74 -9.87 2.40
C VAL A 223 -9.96 -9.46 1.59
N GLY A 224 -10.92 -8.79 2.23
CA GLY A 224 -12.22 -8.50 1.66
C GLY A 224 -12.53 -7.02 1.51
N HIS A 225 -13.05 -6.63 0.34
CA HIS A 225 -13.57 -5.30 0.05
C HIS A 225 -15.04 -5.19 0.48
N ALA A 226 -15.37 -4.17 1.26
CA ALA A 226 -16.73 -3.72 1.50
C ALA A 226 -16.73 -2.24 1.91
N LEU A 227 -17.61 -1.42 1.31
CA LEU A 227 -17.77 0.01 1.61
C LEU A 227 -18.95 0.28 2.54
N SER A 228 -19.66 -0.76 3.00
CA SER A 228 -20.75 -0.65 3.96
C SER A 228 -20.54 -1.53 5.18
N TYR A 229 -21.15 -1.12 6.29
CA TYR A 229 -21.15 -1.88 7.55
C TYR A 229 -21.70 -3.31 7.36
N ALA A 230 -22.80 -3.45 6.61
CA ALA A 230 -23.40 -4.75 6.38
C ALA A 230 -22.48 -5.67 5.57
N GLY A 231 -21.88 -5.15 4.49
CA GLY A 231 -20.91 -5.91 3.69
C GLY A 231 -19.68 -6.34 4.48
N ALA A 232 -19.17 -5.47 5.35
CA ALA A 232 -18.05 -5.82 6.24
C ALA A 232 -18.41 -6.95 7.22
N LYS A 233 -19.64 -6.96 7.76
CA LYS A 233 -20.12 -8.08 8.59
C LYS A 233 -20.22 -9.38 7.84
N ASP A 234 -20.74 -9.35 6.62
CA ASP A 234 -20.82 -10.54 5.77
C ASP A 234 -19.42 -11.14 5.53
N LEU A 235 -18.40 -10.29 5.31
CA LEU A 235 -17.01 -10.75 5.17
C LEU A 235 -16.45 -11.40 6.44
N PHE A 236 -16.87 -10.95 7.63
CA PHE A 236 -16.51 -11.66 8.88
C PHE A 236 -17.10 -13.05 8.91
N ASP A 237 -18.35 -13.21 8.47
CA ASP A 237 -19.02 -14.51 8.42
C ASP A 237 -18.43 -15.42 7.33
N ALA A 238 -17.79 -14.85 6.32
CA ALA A 238 -16.99 -15.58 5.35
C ALA A 238 -15.63 -16.04 5.91
N GLY A 239 -15.12 -15.41 6.98
CA GLY A 239 -13.89 -15.80 7.65
C GLY A 239 -12.63 -15.11 7.16
N VAL A 240 -12.74 -13.90 6.57
CA VAL A 240 -11.58 -13.14 6.06
C VAL A 240 -10.59 -12.77 7.17
N ASP A 241 -9.30 -12.65 6.82
CA ASP A 241 -8.21 -12.26 7.71
C ASP A 241 -8.08 -10.74 7.84
N GLY A 242 -8.60 -10.01 6.88
CA GLY A 242 -8.55 -8.54 6.86
C GLY A 242 -9.67 -7.89 6.07
N LEU A 243 -10.06 -6.70 6.50
CA LEU A 243 -10.92 -5.80 5.74
C LEU A 243 -10.06 -4.85 4.92
N THR A 244 -10.49 -4.57 3.69
CA THR A 244 -10.05 -3.43 2.91
C THR A 244 -11.18 -2.42 2.86
N HIS A 245 -10.85 -1.19 3.20
CA HIS A 245 -11.67 -0.03 3.45
C HIS A 245 -12.36 -0.01 4.82
N CYS A 246 -12.58 1.20 5.31
CA CYS A 246 -13.62 1.51 6.28
C CYS A 246 -14.92 1.85 5.57
N PHE A 247 -16.04 1.61 6.22
CA PHE A 247 -17.35 1.91 5.66
C PHE A 247 -17.76 3.36 5.93
N LEU A 248 -18.58 3.91 5.04
CA LEU A 248 -18.97 5.32 4.99
C LEU A 248 -20.42 5.58 5.47
N ASP A 249 -21.20 4.51 5.66
CA ASP A 249 -22.64 4.58 5.91
C ASP A 249 -23.00 4.85 7.37
N LYS A 250 -22.25 4.29 8.32
CA LYS A 250 -22.45 4.47 9.76
C LYS A 250 -21.23 4.05 10.58
N PRO A 251 -21.09 4.53 11.84
CA PRO A 251 -20.03 4.05 12.73
C PRO A 251 -20.24 2.57 13.16
N PRO A 252 -19.17 1.88 13.60
CA PRO A 252 -19.25 0.50 14.04
C PRO A 252 -19.95 0.35 15.39
N SER A 253 -20.62 -0.79 15.61
CA SER A 253 -21.06 -1.22 16.94
C SER A 253 -19.90 -1.84 17.73
N ASP A 254 -20.08 -1.97 19.04
CA ASP A 254 -19.11 -2.62 19.90
C ASP A 254 -18.96 -4.11 19.51
N ASP A 255 -20.06 -4.82 19.21
CA ASP A 255 -20.03 -6.20 18.72
C ASP A 255 -19.18 -6.38 17.46
N PHE A 256 -19.18 -5.36 16.56
CA PHE A 256 -18.34 -5.38 15.35
C PHE A 256 -16.85 -5.39 15.71
N ILE A 257 -16.47 -4.55 16.67
CA ILE A 257 -15.11 -4.46 17.18
C ILE A 257 -14.70 -5.76 17.89
N ASP A 258 -15.58 -6.30 18.73
CA ASP A 258 -15.34 -7.56 19.46
C ASP A 258 -15.12 -8.76 18.52
N ILE A 259 -15.85 -8.83 17.42
CA ILE A 259 -15.64 -9.87 16.38
C ILE A 259 -14.24 -9.72 15.76
N MET A 260 -13.83 -8.50 15.39
CA MET A 260 -12.50 -8.28 14.80
C MET A 260 -11.37 -8.67 15.75
N LEU A 261 -11.48 -8.30 17.03
CA LEU A 261 -10.51 -8.67 18.07
C LEU A 261 -10.44 -10.19 18.25
N THR A 262 -11.60 -10.83 18.45
CA THR A 262 -11.69 -12.27 18.75
C THR A 262 -11.13 -13.11 17.59
N ARG A 263 -11.38 -12.68 16.36
CA ARG A 263 -10.92 -13.40 15.14
C ARG A 263 -9.59 -12.88 14.62
N ASN A 264 -8.96 -11.91 15.31
CA ASN A 264 -7.68 -11.30 14.90
C ASN A 264 -7.71 -10.73 13.47
N ILE A 265 -8.83 -10.14 13.06
CA ILE A 265 -9.00 -9.51 11.75
C ILE A 265 -8.30 -8.15 11.75
N HIS A 266 -7.43 -7.90 10.77
CA HIS A 266 -6.83 -6.58 10.57
C HIS A 266 -7.69 -5.68 9.68
N CYS A 267 -7.40 -4.38 9.68
CA CYS A 267 -8.05 -3.44 8.77
C CYS A 267 -7.01 -2.62 8.00
N ASN A 268 -7.20 -2.56 6.69
CA ASN A 268 -6.62 -1.53 5.84
C ASN A 268 -7.69 -0.46 5.62
N PRO A 269 -7.67 0.67 6.35
CA PRO A 269 -8.78 1.61 6.37
C PRO A 269 -8.92 2.42 5.08
N THR A 270 -7.84 2.60 4.32
CA THR A 270 -7.80 3.42 3.10
C THR A 270 -8.53 4.76 3.24
N LEU A 271 -8.20 5.50 4.31
CA LEU A 271 -8.90 6.74 4.66
C LEU A 271 -8.78 7.79 3.55
N VAL A 272 -7.65 7.79 2.83
CA VAL A 272 -7.46 8.67 1.67
C VAL A 272 -8.46 8.39 0.55
N LEU A 273 -8.77 7.12 0.27
CA LEU A 273 -9.84 6.76 -0.66
C LEU A 273 -11.20 7.18 -0.11
N CYS A 274 -11.51 6.85 1.15
CA CYS A 274 -12.75 7.25 1.79
C CYS A 274 -12.98 8.77 1.69
N ALA A 275 -11.93 9.56 1.89
CA ALA A 275 -11.97 11.01 1.71
C ALA A 275 -12.21 11.42 0.25
N SER A 276 -11.64 10.70 -0.73
CA SER A 276 -11.85 10.95 -2.15
C SER A 276 -13.29 10.67 -2.62
N GLN A 277 -13.99 9.76 -1.94
CA GLN A 277 -15.38 9.42 -2.23
C GLN A 277 -16.40 10.45 -1.68
N THR A 278 -15.94 11.47 -0.95
CA THR A 278 -16.77 12.50 -0.35
C THR A 278 -16.30 13.89 -0.77
N VAL A 279 -17.22 14.86 -0.85
CA VAL A 279 -16.87 16.25 -1.15
C VAL A 279 -16.26 16.99 0.04
N GLU A 280 -16.37 16.43 1.25
CA GLU A 280 -16.01 17.08 2.52
C GLU A 280 -14.53 17.38 2.64
N ARG A 281 -13.65 16.65 1.93
CA ARG A 281 -12.19 16.76 2.06
C ARG A 281 -11.44 17.01 0.74
N GLN A 282 -12.14 17.29 -0.35
CA GLN A 282 -11.50 17.48 -1.65
C GLN A 282 -10.53 18.65 -1.69
N GLU A 283 -10.89 19.79 -1.10
CA GLU A 283 -10.01 20.96 -1.05
C GLU A 283 -8.72 20.66 -0.27
N TRP A 284 -8.84 19.98 0.86
CA TRP A 284 -7.72 19.58 1.68
C TRP A 284 -6.79 18.58 0.95
N GLN A 285 -7.31 17.63 0.21
CA GLN A 285 -6.48 16.72 -0.61
C GLN A 285 -5.71 17.46 -1.71
N ARG A 286 -6.30 18.49 -2.31
CA ARG A 286 -5.62 19.34 -3.30
C ARG A 286 -4.39 20.04 -2.72
N GLU A 287 -4.42 20.36 -1.43
CA GLU A 287 -3.30 20.99 -0.77
C GLU A 287 -2.06 20.10 -0.69
N PHE A 288 -2.21 18.77 -0.56
CA PHE A 288 -1.07 17.84 -0.61
C PHE A 288 -0.31 17.88 -1.95
N ARG A 289 -0.98 18.18 -3.05
CA ARG A 289 -0.34 18.31 -4.37
C ARG A 289 0.55 19.54 -4.49
N LYS A 290 0.35 20.54 -3.63
CA LYS A 290 1.18 21.75 -3.60
C LYS A 290 2.47 21.56 -2.78
N ASP A 291 2.62 20.39 -2.14
CA ASP A 291 3.85 20.07 -1.41
C ASP A 291 5.03 20.00 -2.39
N PRO A 292 6.18 20.64 -2.08
CA PRO A 292 7.36 20.63 -2.95
C PRO A 292 7.88 19.22 -3.28
N LEU A 293 7.75 18.26 -2.34
CA LEU A 293 8.09 16.87 -2.61
C LEU A 293 7.13 16.26 -3.64
N ALA A 294 5.82 16.49 -3.47
CA ALA A 294 4.82 16.00 -4.43
C ALA A 294 5.09 16.54 -5.82
N ASP A 295 5.35 17.85 -5.98
CA ASP A 295 5.68 18.45 -7.27
C ASP A 295 6.92 17.82 -7.92
N ARG A 296 7.95 17.50 -7.14
CA ARG A 296 9.19 16.89 -7.63
C ARG A 296 9.04 15.42 -8.00
N MET A 297 8.25 14.64 -7.22
CA MET A 297 8.23 13.18 -7.31
C MET A 297 7.12 12.60 -8.19
N MET A 298 6.08 13.39 -8.46
CA MET A 298 5.00 12.96 -9.36
C MET A 298 5.50 12.80 -10.80
N LEU A 299 5.21 11.64 -11.41
CA LEU A 299 5.58 11.35 -12.81
C LEU A 299 4.79 12.19 -13.81
N ARG A 300 3.52 12.42 -13.49
CA ARG A 300 2.61 13.19 -14.33
C ARG A 300 2.10 14.41 -13.58
N LYS A 301 2.33 15.56 -14.15
CA LYS A 301 1.88 16.84 -13.59
C LYS A 301 0.59 17.23 -14.29
N SER A 302 -0.55 16.96 -13.69
CA SER A 302 -1.83 17.56 -14.08
C SER A 302 -2.32 18.40 -12.91
N PRO A 303 -2.01 19.71 -12.87
CA PRO A 303 -2.37 20.58 -11.75
C PRO A 303 -3.87 20.74 -11.58
N ASP A 304 -4.65 20.48 -12.61
CA ASP A 304 -6.11 20.73 -12.64
C ASP A 304 -6.95 19.49 -12.38
N GLN A 305 -6.34 18.29 -12.26
CA GLN A 305 -7.11 17.08 -11.96
C GLN A 305 -7.44 17.00 -10.47
N PRO A 306 -8.73 16.84 -10.13
CA PRO A 306 -9.12 16.63 -8.74
C PRO A 306 -8.58 15.29 -8.22
N LEU A 307 -8.05 15.26 -6.99
CA LEU A 307 -7.70 14.02 -6.29
C LEU A 307 -8.94 13.29 -5.75
N GLY A 308 -10.14 13.77 -6.01
CA GLY A 308 -11.37 13.20 -5.50
C GLY A 308 -12.27 12.70 -6.62
N LEU A 309 -12.97 11.59 -6.37
CA LEU A 309 -13.95 10.98 -7.29
C LEU A 309 -15.36 11.53 -7.11
N ALA A 310 -15.67 12.18 -5.96
CA ALA A 310 -17.01 12.65 -5.67
C ALA A 310 -17.27 13.98 -6.36
N GLU A 311 -18.23 14.01 -7.27
CA GLU A 311 -18.74 15.23 -7.89
C GLU A 311 -19.77 15.92 -7.01
N THR A 312 -20.55 15.14 -6.26
CA THR A 312 -21.61 15.60 -5.37
C THR A 312 -21.66 14.77 -4.09
N GLN A 313 -22.10 15.40 -2.99
CA GLN A 313 -22.28 14.69 -1.72
C GLN A 313 -23.41 13.66 -1.82
N LYS A 314 -23.11 12.40 -1.52
CA LYS A 314 -24.10 11.33 -1.43
C LYS A 314 -24.85 11.42 -0.09
N PRO A 315 -26.18 11.23 -0.05
CA PRO A 315 -26.98 11.52 1.15
C PRO A 315 -26.59 10.75 2.42
N ARG A 316 -26.06 9.53 2.29
CA ARG A 316 -25.74 8.65 3.42
C ARG A 316 -24.24 8.40 3.63
N VAL A 317 -23.39 9.03 2.85
CA VAL A 317 -21.93 8.81 2.86
C VAL A 317 -21.27 9.99 3.58
N ARG A 318 -20.49 9.70 4.62
CA ARG A 318 -19.72 10.67 5.38
C ARG A 318 -18.32 10.11 5.64
N VAL A 319 -17.30 10.87 5.30
CA VAL A 319 -15.92 10.49 5.61
C VAL A 319 -15.69 10.34 7.12
N GLN A 320 -16.42 11.11 7.92
CA GLN A 320 -16.34 11.04 9.38
C GLN A 320 -16.70 9.66 9.93
N ASN A 321 -17.60 8.91 9.29
CA ASN A 321 -17.92 7.54 9.69
C ASN A 321 -16.71 6.61 9.52
N ALA A 322 -15.93 6.76 8.43
CA ALA A 322 -14.71 6.00 8.23
C ALA A 322 -13.64 6.36 9.28
N TYR A 323 -13.46 7.65 9.57
CA TYR A 323 -12.52 8.10 10.59
C TYR A 323 -12.89 7.58 11.98
N GLU A 324 -14.17 7.64 12.35
CA GLU A 324 -14.66 7.12 13.63
C GLU A 324 -14.50 5.61 13.71
N THR A 325 -14.79 4.89 12.62
CA THR A 325 -14.62 3.44 12.53
C THR A 325 -13.16 3.05 12.77
N ALA A 326 -12.24 3.64 12.01
CA ALA A 326 -10.81 3.33 12.14
C ALA A 326 -10.27 3.75 13.52
N ARG A 327 -10.74 4.88 14.09
CA ARG A 327 -10.36 5.33 15.43
C ARG A 327 -10.78 4.34 16.51
N LYS A 328 -12.03 3.85 16.47
CA LYS A 328 -12.51 2.82 17.41
C LYS A 328 -11.72 1.52 17.26
N MET A 329 -11.41 1.09 16.03
CA MET A 329 -10.55 -0.07 15.79
C MET A 329 -9.17 0.11 16.43
N TYR A 330 -8.52 1.26 16.21
CA TYR A 330 -7.21 1.56 16.79
C TYR A 330 -7.26 1.55 18.32
N GLN A 331 -8.23 2.26 18.92
CA GLN A 331 -8.40 2.34 20.38
C GLN A 331 -8.66 0.98 21.02
N ALA A 332 -9.32 0.08 20.31
CA ALA A 332 -9.55 -1.29 20.75
C ALA A 332 -8.33 -2.21 20.57
N GLY A 333 -7.26 -1.77 19.91
CA GLY A 333 -6.05 -2.56 19.66
C GLY A 333 -6.14 -3.46 18.41
N ILE A 334 -7.08 -3.23 17.51
CA ILE A 334 -7.12 -3.90 16.21
C ILE A 334 -5.91 -3.45 15.38
N THR A 335 -5.23 -4.41 14.77
CA THR A 335 -4.09 -4.12 13.89
C THR A 335 -4.56 -3.34 12.67
N LEU A 336 -4.08 -2.10 12.51
CA LEU A 336 -4.24 -1.34 11.28
C LEU A 336 -3.01 -1.53 10.39
N VAL A 337 -3.24 -1.61 9.08
CA VAL A 337 -2.22 -1.60 8.03
C VAL A 337 -2.49 -0.44 7.09
N ALA A 338 -1.47 0.36 6.78
CA ALA A 338 -1.63 1.49 5.90
C ALA A 338 -1.64 1.05 4.43
N GLY A 339 -2.57 1.55 3.67
CA GLY A 339 -2.66 1.35 2.23
C GLY A 339 -3.57 2.39 1.61
N SER A 340 -3.24 2.82 0.41
CA SER A 340 -3.81 4.03 -0.17
C SER A 340 -5.03 3.77 -1.06
N ASP A 341 -5.18 2.57 -1.59
CA ASP A 341 -6.10 2.24 -2.70
C ASP A 341 -5.84 3.13 -3.94
N ALA A 342 -4.56 3.40 -4.19
CA ALA A 342 -4.16 4.19 -5.34
C ALA A 342 -4.38 3.38 -6.63
N GLY A 343 -5.09 4.00 -7.57
CA GLY A 343 -5.26 3.54 -8.95
C GLY A 343 -4.77 4.57 -9.97
N GLY A 344 -3.94 5.53 -9.51
CA GLY A 344 -3.54 6.70 -10.29
C GLY A 344 -4.42 7.92 -10.02
N GLN A 345 -3.94 9.07 -10.46
CA GLN A 345 -4.60 10.36 -10.18
C GLN A 345 -6.04 10.43 -10.68
N GLU A 346 -6.31 9.83 -11.83
CA GLU A 346 -7.62 9.81 -12.48
C GLU A 346 -8.66 9.01 -11.67
N PHE A 347 -8.19 8.12 -10.80
CA PHE A 347 -9.04 7.33 -9.90
C PHE A 347 -9.12 7.92 -8.48
N GLY A 348 -8.63 9.15 -8.28
CA GLY A 348 -8.81 9.93 -7.07
C GLY A 348 -7.70 9.78 -6.05
N VAL A 349 -6.79 8.81 -6.18
CA VAL A 349 -5.65 8.61 -5.29
C VAL A 349 -4.39 8.31 -6.10
N ALA A 350 -3.37 9.15 -5.95
CA ALA A 350 -2.10 9.01 -6.67
C ALA A 350 -1.17 8.02 -5.96
N TYR A 351 -0.44 7.21 -6.75
CA TYR A 351 0.59 6.30 -6.23
C TYR A 351 1.63 7.05 -5.38
N GLY A 352 2.04 6.45 -4.28
CA GLY A 352 3.02 7.01 -3.37
C GLY A 352 2.53 8.21 -2.56
N LEU A 353 2.03 9.26 -3.22
CA LEU A 353 1.44 10.42 -2.52
C LEU A 353 0.25 10.02 -1.66
N GLY A 354 -0.61 9.11 -2.16
CA GLY A 354 -1.72 8.55 -1.41
C GLY A 354 -1.30 7.94 -0.09
N MET A 355 -0.15 7.28 -0.05
CA MET A 355 0.39 6.68 1.18
C MET A 355 0.79 7.75 2.22
N HIS A 356 1.37 8.87 1.79
CA HIS A 356 1.67 9.99 2.70
C HIS A 356 0.39 10.61 3.26
N ILE A 357 -0.64 10.73 2.43
CA ILE A 357 -1.96 11.21 2.86
C ILE A 357 -2.59 10.24 3.85
N GLU A 358 -2.53 8.94 3.59
CA GLU A 358 -3.04 7.90 4.51
C GLU A 358 -2.34 7.98 5.87
N MET A 359 -1.01 8.04 5.91
CA MET A 359 -0.24 8.17 7.15
C MET A 359 -0.60 9.45 7.92
N TYR A 360 -0.81 10.56 7.21
CA TYR A 360 -1.27 11.81 7.81
C TYR A 360 -2.65 11.65 8.46
N LEU A 361 -3.60 11.00 7.77
CA LEU A 361 -4.95 10.73 8.28
C LEU A 361 -4.94 9.79 9.50
N LEU A 362 -4.11 8.74 9.47
CA LEU A 362 -3.93 7.84 10.61
C LEU A 362 -3.45 8.62 11.86
N LYS A 363 -2.52 9.56 11.69
CA LYS A 363 -2.04 10.37 12.80
C LYS A 363 -3.09 11.38 13.28
N HIS A 364 -3.64 12.18 12.38
CA HIS A 364 -4.43 13.36 12.73
C HIS A 364 -5.91 13.07 12.97
N GLU A 365 -6.51 12.18 12.19
CA GLU A 365 -7.93 11.84 12.35
C GLU A 365 -8.15 10.74 13.38
N LEU A 366 -7.21 9.80 13.54
CA LEU A 366 -7.33 8.72 14.50
C LEU A 366 -6.61 9.00 15.83
N GLY A 367 -5.64 9.93 15.84
CA GLY A 367 -4.79 10.20 16.99
C GLY A 367 -3.77 9.10 17.27
N MET A 368 -3.32 8.39 16.24
CA MET A 368 -2.27 7.38 16.38
C MET A 368 -0.94 8.02 16.78
N THR A 369 -0.14 7.29 17.58
CA THR A 369 1.24 7.69 17.83
C THR A 369 2.06 7.61 16.55
N LEU A 370 3.19 8.32 16.49
CA LEU A 370 4.07 8.24 15.32
C LEU A 370 4.55 6.81 15.07
N GLU A 371 4.97 6.12 16.14
CA GLU A 371 5.42 4.73 16.05
C GLU A 371 4.32 3.83 15.48
N ASP A 372 3.07 4.02 15.88
CA ASP A 372 1.97 3.17 15.41
C ASP A 372 1.61 3.47 13.94
N VAL A 373 1.73 4.73 13.49
CA VAL A 373 1.60 5.09 12.07
C VAL A 373 2.71 4.42 11.26
N LEU A 374 3.96 4.48 11.73
CA LEU A 374 5.09 3.86 11.04
C LEU A 374 4.97 2.33 11.04
N LYS A 375 4.52 1.70 12.15
CA LYS A 375 4.22 0.26 12.18
C LYS A 375 3.15 -0.10 11.17
N ALA A 376 2.07 0.69 11.10
CA ALA A 376 0.98 0.46 10.14
C ALA A 376 1.47 0.51 8.69
N ALA A 377 2.48 1.34 8.40
CA ALA A 377 3.07 1.51 7.07
C ALA A 377 4.27 0.58 6.78
N THR A 378 4.69 -0.27 7.71
CA THR A 378 5.89 -1.13 7.59
C THR A 378 5.67 -2.51 8.21
N SER A 379 6.01 -2.70 9.49
CA SER A 379 6.05 -4.01 10.16
C SER A 379 4.68 -4.68 10.28
N ASN A 380 3.60 -3.93 10.48
CA ASN A 380 2.25 -4.51 10.53
C ASN A 380 1.85 -5.12 9.18
N VAL A 381 2.10 -4.39 8.06
CA VAL A 381 1.83 -4.93 6.71
C VAL A 381 2.65 -6.19 6.48
N ALA A 382 3.98 -6.12 6.70
CA ALA A 382 4.86 -7.25 6.48
C ALA A 382 4.41 -8.48 7.29
N LYS A 383 4.07 -8.30 8.56
CA LYS A 383 3.59 -9.37 9.44
C LYS A 383 2.25 -9.96 8.97
N ARG A 384 1.27 -9.11 8.61
CA ARG A 384 -0.07 -9.56 8.22
C ARG A 384 -0.08 -10.27 6.88
N PHE A 385 0.75 -9.81 5.94
CA PHE A 385 0.84 -10.41 4.60
C PHE A 385 1.91 -11.51 4.50
N GLY A 386 2.60 -11.83 5.60
CA GLY A 386 3.60 -12.90 5.64
C GLY A 386 4.93 -12.56 4.95
N PHE A 387 5.26 -11.28 4.79
CA PHE A 387 6.52 -10.85 4.17
C PHE A 387 7.65 -10.90 5.22
N SER A 388 8.34 -12.03 5.29
CA SER A 388 9.37 -12.26 6.32
C SER A 388 10.69 -11.52 6.07
N ASP A 389 10.90 -10.95 4.88
CA ASP A 389 12.17 -10.37 4.43
C ASP A 389 12.25 -8.83 4.54
N ARG A 390 11.19 -8.15 4.99
CA ARG A 390 11.07 -6.68 5.00
C ARG A 390 10.21 -6.13 6.14
N GLY A 391 9.97 -4.79 6.14
CA GLY A 391 9.11 -4.09 7.10
C GLY A 391 9.78 -3.76 8.43
N GLU A 392 11.02 -4.18 8.62
CA GLU A 392 11.82 -3.97 9.83
C GLU A 392 13.29 -3.72 9.45
N ILE A 393 13.99 -2.90 10.23
CA ILE A 393 15.45 -2.79 10.16
C ILE A 393 16.04 -3.79 11.14
N ALA A 394 16.25 -5.02 10.66
CA ALA A 394 16.79 -6.13 11.45
C ALA A 394 17.73 -6.97 10.61
N VAL A 395 18.69 -7.64 11.28
CA VAL A 395 19.69 -8.50 10.62
C VAL A 395 19.01 -9.58 9.78
N GLY A 396 19.48 -9.76 8.55
CA GLY A 396 18.97 -10.72 7.58
C GLY A 396 17.81 -10.22 6.71
N LYS A 397 17.23 -9.06 7.04
CA LYS A 397 16.19 -8.43 6.20
C LYS A 397 16.81 -7.69 5.02
N LYS A 398 16.00 -7.43 4.01
CA LYS A 398 16.37 -6.57 2.89
C LYS A 398 16.68 -5.15 3.37
N ALA A 399 17.66 -4.52 2.74
CA ALA A 399 18.00 -3.14 2.99
C ALA A 399 17.04 -2.21 2.22
N ASP A 400 15.76 -2.25 2.62
CA ASP A 400 14.70 -1.37 2.14
C ASP A 400 14.53 -0.26 3.17
N PHE A 401 14.95 0.96 2.82
CA PHE A 401 15.02 2.10 3.74
C PHE A 401 14.44 3.37 3.16
N VAL A 402 13.96 4.23 4.05
CA VAL A 402 13.70 5.64 3.79
C VAL A 402 14.49 6.46 4.79
N LEU A 403 15.34 7.35 4.31
CA LEU A 403 16.04 8.34 5.10
C LEU A 403 15.27 9.66 5.07
N LEU A 404 14.91 10.17 6.25
CA LEU A 404 14.14 11.39 6.44
C LEU A 404 15.03 12.49 7.00
N GLU A 405 14.87 13.74 6.52
CA GLU A 405 15.46 14.91 7.13
C GLU A 405 14.74 15.24 8.43
N GLY A 406 15.47 15.25 9.56
CA GLY A 406 14.93 15.53 10.87
C GLY A 406 14.18 14.36 11.51
N HIS A 407 13.46 14.64 12.58
CA HIS A 407 12.61 13.67 13.28
C HIS A 407 11.22 13.63 12.64
N PRO A 408 10.67 12.45 12.33
CA PRO A 408 9.38 12.34 11.65
C PRO A 408 8.22 13.06 12.36
N ASP A 409 8.26 13.15 13.69
CA ASP A 409 7.23 13.86 14.47
C ASP A 409 7.06 15.31 14.05
N SER A 410 8.16 15.99 13.74
CA SER A 410 8.11 17.38 13.27
C SER A 410 7.36 17.52 11.95
N VAL A 411 7.41 16.49 11.11
CA VAL A 411 6.81 16.47 9.77
C VAL A 411 5.34 16.09 9.81
N LEU A 412 5.00 15.02 10.54
CA LEU A 412 3.60 14.59 10.66
C LEU A 412 2.80 15.46 11.66
N SER A 413 3.47 16.29 12.47
CA SER A 413 2.82 17.22 13.39
C SER A 413 2.55 18.60 12.80
N ASP A 414 3.31 19.00 11.77
CA ASP A 414 3.13 20.31 11.12
C ASP A 414 2.08 20.21 10.00
N ILE A 415 0.99 20.98 10.16
CA ILE A 415 -0.07 21.09 9.13
C ILE A 415 0.48 21.66 7.81
N GLN A 416 1.59 22.36 7.83
CA GLN A 416 2.21 22.99 6.65
C GLN A 416 3.11 22.03 5.86
N GLN A 417 3.72 21.04 6.52
CA GLN A 417 4.49 19.98 5.85
C GLN A 417 3.68 18.71 5.81
N ARG A 418 3.28 18.29 4.62
CA ARG A 418 2.29 17.22 4.42
C ARG A 418 2.91 15.91 3.98
N CYS A 419 3.97 15.96 3.18
CA CYS A 419 4.75 14.79 2.82
C CYS A 419 5.90 14.55 3.80
N LEU A 420 6.34 13.30 3.95
CA LEU A 420 7.56 12.99 4.67
C LEU A 420 8.75 13.67 3.98
N PRO A 421 9.71 14.27 4.72
CA PRO A 421 10.87 14.98 4.16
C PRO A 421 11.93 13.97 3.71
N ILE A 422 11.67 13.24 2.64
CA ILE A 422 12.54 12.17 2.16
C ILE A 422 13.84 12.75 1.60
N ALA A 423 14.97 12.30 2.16
CA ALA A 423 16.32 12.57 1.68
C ALA A 423 16.82 11.49 0.74
N GLY A 424 16.48 10.21 0.99
CA GLY A 424 16.89 9.08 0.19
C GLY A 424 16.01 7.86 0.39
N VAL A 425 15.95 7.00 -0.63
CA VAL A 425 15.19 5.74 -0.61
C VAL A 425 16.08 4.63 -1.15
N TRP A 426 16.15 3.51 -0.45
CA TRP A 426 16.88 2.31 -0.90
C TRP A 426 15.91 1.14 -1.00
N ARG A 427 16.05 0.38 -2.07
CA ARG A 427 15.40 -0.92 -2.26
C ARG A 427 16.44 -1.99 -2.47
N ASP A 428 16.45 -3.07 -1.66
CA ASP A 428 17.49 -4.10 -1.67
C ASP A 428 18.92 -3.50 -1.61
N GLY A 429 19.11 -2.40 -0.87
CA GLY A 429 20.38 -1.68 -0.76
C GLY A 429 20.76 -0.84 -1.99
N VAL A 430 19.90 -0.71 -2.98
CA VAL A 430 20.11 0.16 -4.16
C VAL A 430 19.39 1.47 -3.95
N LEU A 431 20.13 2.59 -4.05
CA LEU A 431 19.57 3.93 -3.96
C LEU A 431 18.67 4.22 -5.16
N ALA A 432 17.47 4.71 -4.91
CA ALA A 432 16.55 5.13 -5.97
C ALA A 432 17.14 6.29 -6.77
N ASN A 433 17.12 6.20 -8.10
CA ASN A 433 17.83 7.08 -9.01
C ASN A 433 17.47 8.58 -8.87
N VAL A 434 16.24 8.89 -8.47
CA VAL A 434 15.79 10.27 -8.23
C VAL A 434 16.48 10.97 -7.05
N TYR A 435 17.23 10.22 -6.25
CA TYR A 435 17.98 10.71 -5.10
C TYR A 435 19.50 10.71 -5.31
N GLU A 436 20.02 10.24 -6.47
CA GLU A 436 21.45 10.11 -6.73
C GLU A 436 22.23 11.42 -6.55
N GLU A 437 21.66 12.55 -6.95
CA GLU A 437 22.31 13.87 -6.78
C GLU A 437 22.58 14.23 -5.32
N ARG A 438 21.80 13.68 -4.37
CA ARG A 438 21.97 13.90 -2.93
C ARG A 438 23.02 12.98 -2.30
N PHE A 439 23.46 11.96 -3.03
CA PHE A 439 24.39 10.93 -2.59
C PHE A 439 25.43 10.65 -3.67
N PRO A 440 26.30 11.65 -4.00
CA PRO A 440 27.32 11.49 -5.05
C PRO A 440 28.28 10.32 -4.76
N GLU A 441 28.38 9.88 -3.51
CA GLU A 441 29.19 8.72 -3.10
C GLU A 441 28.72 7.40 -3.72
N PHE A 442 27.45 7.31 -4.15
CA PHE A 442 26.93 6.15 -4.89
C PHE A 442 27.09 6.29 -6.41
N SER A 443 27.28 7.51 -6.93
CA SER A 443 27.36 7.78 -8.39
C SER A 443 28.73 7.52 -9.01
N SER A 444 29.81 7.49 -8.22
CA SER A 444 31.19 7.41 -8.71
C SER A 444 31.62 6.03 -9.27
N LYS A 445 30.74 5.02 -9.22
CA LYS A 445 31.03 3.66 -9.73
C LYS A 445 30.37 3.30 -11.06
N ARG A 446 29.50 4.17 -11.62
CA ARG A 446 28.86 3.94 -12.93
C ARG A 446 29.64 4.55 -14.13
N ALA A 447 30.70 5.32 -13.88
CA ALA A 447 31.45 6.06 -14.91
C ALA A 447 32.69 5.33 -15.45
N GLU A 448 32.97 4.11 -15.05
CA GLU A 448 34.18 3.33 -15.46
C GLU A 448 33.84 1.98 -16.12
N ASP A 449 32.63 1.80 -16.66
CA ASP A 449 32.32 0.61 -17.50
C ASP A 449 31.84 1.01 -18.90
#